data_90d23d2ee8866f811afa5e6e6064f247
#
_entry.id   90d23d2ee8866f811afa5e6e6064f247
#
_cell.length_a   1.000
_cell.length_b   1.000
_cell.length_c   1.000
_cell.angle_alpha   90.00
_cell.angle_beta   90.00
_cell.angle_gamma   90.00
#
_symmetry.space_group_name_H-M   'P 1'
#
loop_
_entity.id
_entity.type
_entity.pdbx_description
1 polymer ?
#
loop_
_entity_poly.entity_id
_entity_poly.type
_entity_poly.pdbx_seq_one_letter_code
_entity_poly.pdbx_strand_id
1 'polypeptide(L)'
;MMSRFFAAARYLIIIPIIGLGLAAAAFFVVGGFNLIQLLVRGIGSALGLVEVEVKGITIIHILDQVHQFLIGTVLYITSIGFYQLFIKEIEYHGWLKIQSIEELETSLVGVVVVVLAVDFLGTVFTGEDADLLNQGAGIALPIAALGIFISLRAWVSHRRLAPAGSEK
;
A
#
# COMPACT_ATOMS: atom_id res chain seq x y z
N MET A 1 36.77 2.28 -16.54
CA MET A 1 35.70 1.46 -17.16
C MET A 1 34.55 1.17 -16.17
N MET A 2 34.83 0.95 -14.91
CA MET A 2 33.82 0.72 -13.84
C MET A 2 32.85 1.88 -13.61
N SER A 3 33.30 3.13 -13.68
CA SER A 3 32.42 4.30 -13.45
C SER A 3 31.28 4.45 -14.47
N ARG A 4 31.49 4.01 -15.71
CA ARG A 4 30.45 3.99 -16.75
C ARG A 4 29.41 2.88 -16.53
N PHE A 5 29.81 1.77 -15.92
CA PHE A 5 28.91 0.67 -15.57
C PHE A 5 27.98 1.06 -14.41
N PHE A 6 28.49 1.74 -13.39
CA PHE A 6 27.69 2.27 -12.30
C PHE A 6 26.72 3.38 -12.74
N ALA A 7 27.13 4.21 -13.70
CA ALA A 7 26.24 5.21 -14.30
C ALA A 7 25.09 4.56 -15.10
N ALA A 8 25.37 3.49 -15.84
CA ALA A 8 24.34 2.75 -16.59
C ALA A 8 23.37 2.00 -15.64
N ALA A 9 23.85 1.45 -14.53
CA ALA A 9 23.02 0.79 -13.52
C ALA A 9 22.00 1.75 -12.88
N ARG A 10 22.35 3.03 -12.74
CA ARG A 10 21.44 4.06 -12.23
C ARG A 10 20.24 4.28 -13.16
N TYR A 11 20.43 4.17 -14.47
CA TYR A 11 19.33 4.30 -15.43
C TYR A 11 18.41 3.09 -15.45
N LEU A 12 18.90 1.91 -15.04
CA LEU A 12 18.08 0.70 -14.96
C LEU A 12 16.94 0.84 -13.91
N ILE A 13 17.18 1.61 -12.85
CA ILE A 13 16.20 1.89 -11.80
C ILE A 13 15.04 2.78 -12.26
N ILE A 14 15.23 3.56 -13.34
CA ILE A 14 14.16 4.38 -13.91
C ILE A 14 13.02 3.51 -14.48
N ILE A 15 13.35 2.34 -15.01
CA ILE A 15 12.34 1.43 -15.59
C ILE A 15 11.30 0.99 -14.55
N PRO A 16 11.67 0.43 -13.38
CA PRO A 16 10.70 0.09 -12.36
C PRO A 16 9.97 1.31 -11.79
N ILE A 17 10.63 2.47 -11.67
CA ILE A 17 9.98 3.69 -11.18
C ILE A 17 8.83 4.10 -12.12
N ILE A 18 9.11 4.19 -13.43
CA ILE A 18 8.08 4.53 -14.41
C ILE A 18 7.01 3.44 -14.48
N GLY A 19 7.41 2.16 -14.46
CA GLY A 19 6.47 1.03 -14.50
C GLY A 19 5.50 1.04 -13.32
N LEU A 20 6.01 1.23 -12.10
CA LEU A 20 5.19 1.33 -10.89
C LEU A 20 4.29 2.58 -10.90
N GLY A 21 4.81 3.71 -11.35
CA GLY A 21 4.03 4.95 -11.48
C GLY A 21 2.89 4.83 -12.48
N LEU A 22 3.14 4.21 -13.65
CA LEU A 22 2.11 3.94 -14.65
C LEU A 22 1.08 2.92 -14.15
N ALA A 23 1.52 1.87 -13.47
CA ALA A 23 0.62 0.90 -12.87
C ALA A 23 -0.27 1.57 -11.81
N ALA A 24 0.29 2.39 -10.94
CA ALA A 24 -0.47 3.16 -9.95
C ALA A 24 -1.53 4.06 -10.62
N ALA A 25 -1.14 4.80 -11.66
CA ALA A 25 -2.04 5.65 -12.42
C ALA A 25 -3.17 4.84 -13.07
N ALA A 26 -2.87 3.67 -13.63
CA ALA A 26 -3.88 2.78 -14.19
C ALA A 26 -4.89 2.31 -13.12
N PHE A 27 -4.41 1.90 -11.94
CA PHE A 27 -5.28 1.52 -10.81
C PHE A 27 -6.17 2.69 -10.37
N PHE A 28 -5.66 3.91 -10.27
CA PHE A 28 -6.45 5.08 -9.89
C PHE A 28 -7.50 5.46 -10.96
N VAL A 29 -7.14 5.40 -12.25
CA VAL A 29 -8.07 5.73 -13.33
C VAL A 29 -9.19 4.69 -13.41
N VAL A 30 -8.85 3.40 -13.43
CA VAL A 30 -9.85 2.31 -13.47
C VAL A 30 -10.69 2.31 -12.20
N GLY A 31 -10.05 2.46 -11.04
CA GLY A 31 -10.71 2.57 -9.75
C GLY A 31 -11.67 3.77 -9.69
N GLY A 32 -11.23 4.94 -10.13
CA GLY A 32 -12.07 6.13 -10.18
C GLY A 32 -13.29 5.96 -11.08
N PHE A 33 -13.10 5.35 -12.25
CA PHE A 33 -14.19 5.08 -13.18
C PHE A 33 -15.22 4.10 -12.59
N ASN A 34 -14.75 3.00 -11.99
CA ASN A 34 -15.61 2.02 -11.33
C ASN A 34 -16.37 2.63 -10.14
N LEU A 35 -15.71 3.49 -9.36
CA LEU A 35 -16.32 4.20 -8.23
C LEU A 35 -17.45 5.12 -8.71
N ILE A 36 -17.22 5.88 -9.79
CA ILE A 36 -18.27 6.75 -10.37
C ILE A 36 -19.46 5.91 -10.83
N GLN A 37 -19.23 4.78 -11.50
CA GLN A 37 -20.32 3.89 -11.91
C GLN A 37 -21.10 3.34 -10.71
N LEU A 38 -20.39 2.94 -9.65
CA LEU A 38 -21.01 2.44 -8.42
C LEU A 38 -21.89 3.50 -7.76
N LEU A 39 -21.40 4.74 -7.67
CA LEU A 39 -22.13 5.88 -7.11
C LEU A 39 -23.39 6.21 -7.95
N VAL A 40 -23.25 6.25 -9.27
CA VAL A 40 -24.39 6.52 -10.17
C VAL A 40 -25.47 5.44 -10.03
N ARG A 41 -25.07 4.17 -9.97
CA ARG A 41 -26.02 3.05 -9.75
C ARG A 41 -26.66 3.11 -8.36
N GLY A 42 -25.87 3.41 -7.32
CA GLY A 42 -26.37 3.54 -5.94
C GLY A 42 -27.38 4.68 -5.80
N ILE A 43 -27.08 5.84 -6.37
CA ILE A 43 -28.00 6.99 -6.37
C ILE A 43 -29.25 6.68 -7.21
N GLY A 44 -29.10 6.06 -8.39
CA GLY A 44 -30.22 5.67 -9.23
C GLY A 44 -31.17 4.69 -8.55
N SER A 45 -30.64 3.76 -7.79
CA SER A 45 -31.41 2.83 -6.97
C SER A 45 -32.11 3.51 -5.79
N ALA A 46 -31.43 4.44 -5.11
CA ALA A 46 -32.02 5.21 -4.01
C ALA A 46 -33.16 6.13 -4.46
N LEU A 47 -33.13 6.58 -5.72
CA LEU A 47 -34.19 7.39 -6.34
C LEU A 47 -35.31 6.54 -6.99
N GLY A 48 -35.21 5.19 -6.87
CA GLY A 48 -36.22 4.28 -7.48
C GLY A 48 -36.18 4.21 -9.01
N LEU A 49 -35.10 4.69 -9.64
CA LEU A 49 -34.96 4.71 -11.10
C LEU A 49 -34.39 3.40 -11.65
N VAL A 50 -33.81 2.57 -10.78
CA VAL A 50 -33.20 1.27 -11.12
C VAL A 50 -33.51 0.27 -10.02
N GLU A 51 -34.18 -0.83 -10.34
CA GLU A 51 -34.36 -1.97 -9.44
C GLU A 51 -33.06 -2.77 -9.39
N VAL A 52 -32.25 -2.53 -8.36
CA VAL A 52 -31.07 -3.36 -8.05
C VAL A 52 -31.24 -3.89 -6.63
N GLU A 53 -31.10 -5.19 -6.44
CA GLU A 53 -31.00 -5.81 -5.10
C GLU A 53 -29.74 -5.30 -4.41
N VAL A 54 -29.92 -4.27 -3.56
CA VAL A 54 -28.84 -3.37 -3.11
C VAL A 54 -28.01 -3.93 -1.96
N LYS A 55 -28.49 -4.95 -1.22
CA LYS A 55 -27.93 -5.25 0.12
C LYS A 55 -26.60 -6.01 0.17
N GLY A 56 -26.34 -6.92 -0.73
CA GLY A 56 -25.11 -7.75 -0.68
C GLY A 56 -24.04 -7.26 -1.67
N ILE A 57 -24.49 -6.99 -2.89
CA ILE A 57 -23.62 -6.64 -4.02
C ILE A 57 -22.87 -5.31 -3.78
N THR A 58 -23.50 -4.36 -3.09
CA THR A 58 -22.92 -3.02 -2.90
C THR A 58 -21.73 -3.01 -1.95
N ILE A 59 -21.77 -3.79 -0.85
CA ILE A 59 -20.68 -3.81 0.16
C ILE A 59 -19.44 -4.44 -0.45
N ILE A 60 -19.59 -5.56 -1.16
CA ILE A 60 -18.47 -6.25 -1.82
C ILE A 60 -17.81 -5.31 -2.85
N HIS A 61 -18.58 -4.67 -3.69
CA HIS A 61 -18.04 -3.74 -4.71
C HIS A 61 -17.34 -2.54 -4.09
N ILE A 62 -17.82 -2.03 -2.95
CA ILE A 62 -17.14 -0.93 -2.23
C ILE A 62 -15.81 -1.42 -1.67
N LEU A 63 -15.76 -2.62 -1.09
CA LEU A 63 -14.53 -3.20 -0.56
C LEU A 63 -13.50 -3.47 -1.65
N ASP A 64 -13.92 -4.05 -2.77
CA ASP A 64 -13.07 -4.23 -3.96
C ASP A 64 -12.48 -2.90 -4.43
N GLN A 65 -13.30 -1.85 -4.41
CA GLN A 65 -12.87 -0.53 -4.82
C GLN A 65 -11.84 0.07 -3.86
N VAL A 66 -12.05 -0.09 -2.54
CA VAL A 66 -11.07 0.33 -1.52
C VAL A 66 -9.77 -0.45 -1.70
N HIS A 67 -9.84 -1.77 -1.89
CA HIS A 67 -8.68 -2.62 -2.14
C HIS A 67 -7.88 -2.16 -3.36
N GLN A 68 -8.57 -1.85 -4.47
CA GLN A 68 -7.95 -1.34 -5.69
C GLN A 68 -7.22 -0.01 -5.48
N PHE A 69 -7.81 0.93 -4.74
CA PHE A 69 -7.17 2.20 -4.40
C PHE A 69 -5.96 2.00 -3.47
N LEU A 70 -6.03 1.07 -2.52
CA LEU A 70 -4.91 0.75 -1.65
C LEU A 70 -3.72 0.19 -2.44
N ILE A 71 -3.95 -0.75 -3.36
CA ILE A 71 -2.89 -1.26 -4.25
C ILE A 71 -2.28 -0.12 -5.06
N GLY A 72 -3.10 0.73 -5.69
CA GLY A 72 -2.62 1.90 -6.41
C GLY A 72 -1.75 2.82 -5.56
N THR A 73 -2.15 3.03 -4.30
CA THR A 73 -1.41 3.84 -3.32
C THR A 73 -0.06 3.21 -2.97
N VAL A 74 0.01 1.89 -2.75
CA VAL A 74 1.29 1.18 -2.52
C VAL A 74 2.24 1.37 -3.70
N LEU A 75 1.76 1.13 -4.91
CA LEU A 75 2.56 1.28 -6.12
C LEU A 75 3.05 2.72 -6.30
N TYR A 76 2.21 3.70 -6.01
CA TYR A 76 2.54 5.12 -6.08
C TYR A 76 3.62 5.51 -5.07
N ILE A 77 3.45 5.14 -3.79
CA ILE A 77 4.43 5.40 -2.73
C ILE A 77 5.76 4.72 -3.05
N THR A 78 5.73 3.49 -3.55
CA THR A 78 6.93 2.74 -3.95
C THR A 78 7.66 3.44 -5.09
N SER A 79 6.92 3.89 -6.12
CA SER A 79 7.48 4.60 -7.27
C SER A 79 8.16 5.90 -6.84
N ILE A 80 7.48 6.72 -6.04
CA ILE A 80 8.04 7.98 -5.53
C ILE A 80 9.21 7.71 -4.58
N GLY A 81 9.11 6.71 -3.71
CA GLY A 81 10.18 6.34 -2.80
C GLY A 81 11.46 5.95 -3.54
N PHE A 82 11.36 5.12 -4.57
CA PHE A 82 12.52 4.78 -5.40
C PHE A 82 13.06 6.00 -6.16
N TYR A 83 12.20 6.87 -6.65
CA TYR A 83 12.63 8.09 -7.31
C TYR A 83 13.46 8.97 -6.36
N GLN A 84 12.97 9.20 -5.14
CA GLN A 84 13.66 10.02 -4.13
C GLN A 84 15.00 9.41 -3.70
N LEU A 85 15.05 8.09 -3.52
CA LEU A 85 16.25 7.40 -3.06
C LEU A 85 17.36 7.34 -4.12
N PHE A 86 16.99 7.18 -5.40
CA PHE A 86 17.97 6.84 -6.44
C PHE A 86 18.23 7.95 -7.46
N ILE A 87 17.29 8.90 -7.63
CA ILE A 87 17.41 9.92 -8.69
C ILE A 87 17.66 11.30 -8.11
N LYS A 88 16.84 11.79 -7.21
CA LYS A 88 16.96 13.14 -6.68
C LYS A 88 16.22 13.28 -5.36
N GLU A 89 16.86 13.92 -4.37
CA GLU A 89 16.16 14.47 -3.22
C GLU A 89 15.20 15.56 -3.72
N ILE A 90 13.90 15.25 -3.69
CA ILE A 90 12.89 16.27 -3.94
C ILE A 90 12.61 16.94 -2.60
N GLU A 91 12.84 18.24 -2.52
CA GLU A 91 12.47 19.05 -1.35
C GLU A 91 10.94 19.18 -1.29
N TYR A 92 10.24 18.09 -1.00
CA TYR A 92 8.85 18.18 -0.60
C TYR A 92 8.76 18.63 0.85
N HIS A 93 8.22 19.80 1.08
CA HIS A 93 7.77 20.24 2.39
C HIS A 93 6.46 19.51 2.72
N GLY A 94 6.56 18.30 3.28
CA GLY A 94 5.38 17.52 3.61
C GLY A 94 5.66 16.12 4.13
N TRP A 95 4.60 15.42 4.46
CA TRP A 95 4.57 14.09 5.05
C TRP A 95 5.11 12.96 4.16
N LEU A 96 5.36 13.22 2.86
CA LEU A 96 5.87 12.24 1.88
C LEU A 96 7.39 12.33 1.67
N LYS A 97 8.15 12.84 2.64
CA LYS A 97 9.60 12.91 2.57
C LYS A 97 10.21 11.57 2.97
N ILE A 98 10.47 10.70 2.00
CA ILE A 98 11.18 9.43 2.23
C ILE A 98 12.67 9.69 2.09
N GLN A 99 13.40 9.67 3.21
CA GLN A 99 14.83 9.95 3.26
C GLN A 99 15.69 8.69 3.29
N SER A 100 15.11 7.55 3.60
CA SER A 100 15.83 6.29 3.70
C SER A 100 15.00 5.12 3.17
N ILE A 101 15.71 4.07 2.77
CA ILE A 101 15.07 2.77 2.39
C ILE A 101 14.22 2.26 3.56
N GLU A 102 14.64 2.54 4.79
CA GLU A 102 13.95 2.11 6.01
C GLU A 102 12.60 2.79 6.20
N GLU A 103 12.51 4.08 5.88
CA GLU A 103 11.23 4.81 5.90
C GLU A 103 10.29 4.31 4.81
N LEU A 104 10.81 4.07 3.60
CA LEU A 104 10.01 3.51 2.52
C LEU A 104 9.45 2.14 2.91
N GLU A 105 10.30 1.25 3.43
CA GLU A 105 9.91 -0.08 3.85
C GLU A 105 8.85 -0.05 4.96
N THR A 106 9.02 0.82 5.96
CA THR A 106 8.04 1.00 7.03
C THR A 106 6.69 1.49 6.51
N SER A 107 6.71 2.45 5.57
CA SER A 107 5.50 2.95 4.93
C SER A 107 4.79 1.86 4.13
N LEU A 108 5.54 1.06 3.36
CA LEU A 108 5.00 -0.04 2.57
C LEU A 108 4.37 -1.13 3.46
N VAL A 109 5.05 -1.51 4.54
CA VAL A 109 4.50 -2.49 5.49
C VAL A 109 3.21 -1.98 6.12
N GLY A 110 3.15 -0.70 6.50
CA GLY A 110 1.93 -0.09 7.01
C GLY A 110 0.75 -0.23 6.06
N VAL A 111 0.97 0.06 4.76
CA VAL A 111 -0.10 -0.07 3.77
C VAL A 111 -0.47 -1.54 3.50
N VAL A 112 0.50 -2.46 3.47
CA VAL A 112 0.24 -3.91 3.33
C VAL A 112 -0.63 -4.42 4.47
N VAL A 113 -0.37 -4.00 5.72
CA VAL A 113 -1.20 -4.35 6.88
C VAL A 113 -2.64 -3.85 6.69
N VAL A 114 -2.82 -2.63 6.20
CA VAL A 114 -4.16 -2.07 5.92
C VAL A 114 -4.86 -2.85 4.81
N VAL A 115 -4.16 -3.20 3.73
CA VAL A 115 -4.72 -4.03 2.64
C VAL A 115 -5.22 -5.37 3.17
N LEU A 116 -4.39 -6.07 3.95
CA LEU A 116 -4.76 -7.36 4.55
C LEU A 116 -5.95 -7.23 5.52
N ALA A 117 -6.02 -6.15 6.29
CA ALA A 117 -7.15 -5.89 7.19
C ALA A 117 -8.46 -5.63 6.42
N VAL A 118 -8.40 -4.88 5.30
CA VAL A 118 -9.56 -4.62 4.45
C VAL A 118 -10.02 -5.90 3.74
N ASP A 119 -9.09 -6.73 3.27
CA ASP A 119 -9.38 -8.02 2.67
C ASP A 119 -10.09 -8.97 3.65
N PHE A 120 -9.59 -9.07 4.88
CA PHE A 120 -10.24 -9.83 5.94
C PHE A 120 -11.65 -9.30 6.26
N LEU A 121 -11.80 -7.98 6.32
CA LEU A 121 -13.10 -7.35 6.55
C LEU A 121 -14.08 -7.72 5.43
N GLY A 122 -13.62 -7.74 4.18
CA GLY A 122 -14.38 -8.20 3.02
C GLY A 122 -14.95 -9.60 3.23
N THR A 123 -14.11 -10.54 3.61
CA THR A 123 -14.51 -11.93 3.88
C THR A 123 -15.54 -12.04 5.01
N VAL A 124 -15.34 -11.28 6.09
CA VAL A 124 -16.29 -11.26 7.22
C VAL A 124 -17.67 -10.77 6.78
N PHE A 125 -17.72 -9.76 5.89
CA PHE A 125 -18.99 -9.22 5.40
C PHE A 125 -19.68 -10.10 4.36
N THR A 126 -18.92 -10.83 3.55
CA THR A 126 -19.50 -11.72 2.54
C THR A 126 -20.10 -12.98 3.13
N GLY A 127 -19.56 -13.43 4.26
CA GLY A 127 -20.02 -14.65 4.94
C GLY A 127 -19.84 -15.93 4.11
N GLU A 128 -19.05 -15.88 3.03
CA GLU A 128 -18.89 -16.98 2.07
C GLU A 128 -18.01 -18.12 2.60
N ASP A 129 -17.15 -17.85 3.60
CA ASP A 129 -16.24 -18.85 4.14
C ASP A 129 -16.71 -19.41 5.48
N ALA A 130 -16.97 -20.71 5.47
CA ALA A 130 -17.30 -21.47 6.68
C ALA A 130 -16.14 -21.52 7.71
N ASP A 131 -14.92 -21.06 7.36
CA ASP A 131 -13.71 -21.17 8.16
C ASP A 131 -13.01 -19.80 8.38
N LEU A 132 -13.79 -18.84 8.90
CA LEU A 132 -13.31 -17.49 9.26
C LEU A 132 -12.10 -17.52 10.21
N LEU A 133 -11.99 -18.57 11.04
CA LEU A 133 -10.87 -18.71 11.97
C LEU A 133 -9.56 -19.00 11.23
N ASN A 134 -9.59 -19.90 10.26
CA ASN A 134 -8.41 -20.28 9.46
C ASN A 134 -7.95 -19.13 8.59
N GLN A 135 -8.89 -18.42 7.98
CA GLN A 135 -8.61 -17.26 7.15
C GLN A 135 -8.10 -16.09 8.00
N GLY A 136 -8.71 -15.83 9.16
CA GLY A 136 -8.24 -14.84 10.12
C GLY A 136 -6.82 -15.16 10.61
N ALA A 137 -6.53 -16.41 10.92
CA ALA A 137 -5.18 -16.86 11.28
C ALA A 137 -4.19 -16.68 10.12
N GLY A 138 -4.60 -17.01 8.89
CA GLY A 138 -3.79 -16.84 7.68
C GLY A 138 -3.38 -15.39 7.42
N ILE A 139 -4.22 -14.41 7.78
CA ILE A 139 -3.95 -12.98 7.65
C ILE A 139 -3.22 -12.44 8.88
N ALA A 140 -3.55 -12.91 10.08
CA ALA A 140 -2.91 -12.47 11.31
C ALA A 140 -1.43 -12.86 11.38
N LEU A 141 -1.05 -14.02 10.86
CA LEU A 141 0.35 -14.48 10.85
C LEU A 141 1.29 -13.55 10.06
N PRO A 142 1.03 -13.18 8.80
CA PRO A 142 1.84 -12.19 8.09
C PRO A 142 1.89 -10.84 8.80
N ILE A 143 0.77 -10.34 9.32
CA ILE A 143 0.72 -9.07 10.05
C ILE A 143 1.59 -9.13 11.30
N ALA A 144 1.51 -10.22 12.08
CA ALA A 144 2.34 -10.41 13.26
C ALA A 144 3.83 -10.50 12.89
N ALA A 145 4.17 -11.25 11.84
CA ALA A 145 5.54 -11.37 11.35
C ALA A 145 6.12 -10.01 10.92
N LEU A 146 5.35 -9.21 10.16
CA LEU A 146 5.74 -7.86 9.75
C LEU A 146 5.88 -6.92 10.95
N GLY A 147 4.97 -6.99 11.93
CA GLY A 147 5.03 -6.21 13.16
C GLY A 147 6.28 -6.53 13.99
N ILE A 148 6.62 -7.82 14.15
CA ILE A 148 7.82 -8.26 14.82
C ILE A 148 9.07 -7.77 14.06
N PHE A 149 9.09 -7.91 12.75
CA PHE A 149 10.21 -7.46 11.91
C PHE A 149 10.49 -5.97 12.09
N ILE A 150 9.48 -5.11 11.99
CA ILE A 150 9.62 -3.66 12.20
C ILE A 150 10.07 -3.35 13.62
N SER A 151 9.50 -4.00 14.63
CA SER A 151 9.85 -3.78 16.04
C SER A 151 11.30 -4.13 16.33
N LEU A 152 11.80 -5.26 15.82
CA LEU A 152 13.20 -5.66 15.96
C LEU A 152 14.14 -4.69 15.26
N ARG A 153 13.77 -4.22 14.08
CA ARG A 153 14.55 -3.25 13.32
C ARG A 153 14.64 -1.91 14.03
N ALA A 154 13.53 -1.39 14.52
CA ALA A 154 13.50 -0.15 15.29
C ALA A 154 14.38 -0.26 16.56
N TRP A 155 14.34 -1.40 17.24
CA TRP A 155 15.16 -1.64 18.42
C TRP A 155 16.67 -1.65 18.12
N VAL A 156 17.08 -2.28 17.01
CA VAL A 156 18.48 -2.29 16.55
C VAL A 156 18.95 -0.90 16.15
N SER A 157 18.10 -0.12 15.47
CA SER A 157 18.40 1.26 15.08
C SER A 157 18.61 2.17 16.29
N HIS A 158 17.75 2.08 17.30
CA HIS A 158 17.91 2.84 18.55
C HIS A 158 19.20 2.48 19.31
N ARG A 159 19.64 1.24 19.31
CA ARG A 159 20.91 0.84 19.95
C ARG A 159 22.14 1.40 19.24
N ARG A 160 22.10 1.63 17.95
CA ARG A 160 23.20 2.22 17.19
C ARG A 160 23.36 3.73 17.42
N LEU A 161 22.28 4.40 17.83
CA LEU A 161 22.24 5.84 18.10
C LEU A 161 22.54 6.17 19.57
N ALA A 162 22.58 5.20 20.48
CA ALA A 162 22.99 5.42 21.86
C ALA A 162 24.51 5.73 21.87
N PRO A 163 24.93 6.93 22.31
CA PRO A 163 26.36 7.27 22.37
C PRO A 163 27.04 6.32 23.34
N ALA A 164 28.14 5.72 22.91
CA ALA A 164 29.10 5.01 23.77
C ALA A 164 29.81 6.06 24.64
N GLY A 165 29.17 6.51 25.72
CA GLY A 165 29.73 7.58 26.53
C GLY A 165 28.90 7.93 27.75
N SER A 166 28.69 6.97 28.67
CA SER A 166 28.47 7.31 30.09
C SER A 166 28.96 6.18 31.01
N GLU A 167 30.20 5.78 30.81
CA GLU A 167 30.97 5.22 31.94
C GLU A 167 31.89 6.33 32.43
N LYS A 168 31.46 7.04 33.45
CA LYS A 168 32.30 7.70 34.44
C LYS A 168 31.62 7.59 35.78
#